data_691b67737dbdaa7d251387fd0ab32c6d
#
_entry.id   691b67737dbdaa7d251387fd0ab32c6d
#
_cell.length_a   1.000
_cell.length_b   1.000
_cell.length_c   1.000
_cell.angle_alpha   90.00
_cell.angle_beta   90.00
_cell.angle_gamma   90.00
#
_symmetry.space_group_name_H-M   'P 1'
#
loop_
_entity.id
_entity.type
_entity.pdbx_description
1 polymer ?
#
loop_
_entity_poly.entity_id
_entity_poly.type
_entity_poly.pdbx_seq_one_letter_code
_entity_poly.pdbx_strand_id
1 'polypeptide(L)'
;LFGEWCQGLYSLEGFALLRDALRIESSINMDASPGVPWMSLGNSNSVLMSSYGGIVWHCVMRRLKALCTCDCSEMTAEELVKAGLVDPIRVFIKNEPHSDKKLTEGRLRLIMSVSLADQLCERCLCSELNSHEIANFHRLPVKPGMGFSSEKIDLLGRSFDQFDELVSSDVSGWDWSVSADELRFDALRRVAAAGVETNHPFAKALLNRAVCLSRSVIAFSDGTLLAQRYDGVQKSGSYNTSSGNSWIRVAAACFSGAERVCAMGDDCVDDGTDTVRMALLGHPIKESTVISASDPSWLADVALWPSELRDDVLAVLQRFAWKPFDAALVPTVDFCSHWWCKLPDDQGWTVVYRGWRKTLFRLACAVSDQEMHLGEFISSMDYSPALPHCIGML
;
A
#
# COMPACT_ATOMS: atom_id res chain seq x y z
N LEU A 1 -0.30 16.03 -22.30
CA LEU A 1 -0.08 16.08 -20.84
C LEU A 1 1.37 15.77 -20.47
N PHE A 2 1.95 14.63 -20.87
CA PHE A 2 3.34 14.29 -20.54
C PHE A 2 4.37 15.17 -21.26
N GLY A 3 4.10 15.60 -22.50
CA GLY A 3 4.98 16.53 -23.24
C GLY A 3 5.05 17.90 -22.58
N GLU A 4 3.94 18.44 -22.13
CA GLU A 4 3.86 19.72 -21.41
C GLU A 4 4.51 19.63 -20.03
N TRP A 5 4.36 18.49 -19.34
CA TRP A 5 5.00 18.21 -18.06
C TRP A 5 6.53 18.19 -18.19
N CYS A 6 7.06 17.52 -19.21
CA CYS A 6 8.50 17.50 -19.47
C CYS A 6 9.04 18.91 -19.85
N GLN A 7 8.30 19.67 -20.61
CA GLN A 7 8.67 21.06 -20.92
C GLN A 7 8.67 21.93 -19.64
N GLY A 8 7.70 21.72 -18.74
CA GLY A 8 7.65 22.38 -17.44
C GLY A 8 8.84 22.06 -16.53
N LEU A 9 9.38 20.82 -16.58
CA LEU A 9 10.60 20.44 -15.87
C LEU A 9 11.86 21.13 -16.37
N TYR A 10 11.93 21.44 -17.66
CA TYR A 10 13.06 22.13 -18.28
C TYR A 10 12.96 23.67 -18.16
N SER A 11 11.75 24.22 -18.10
CA SER A 11 11.50 25.62 -17.85
C SER A 11 10.99 25.78 -16.40
N LEU A 12 11.88 25.98 -15.45
CA LEU A 12 11.54 26.25 -14.03
C LEU A 12 10.62 27.48 -13.82
N GLU A 13 10.15 28.11 -14.86
CA GLU A 13 9.38 29.36 -14.89
C GLU A 13 7.89 29.17 -15.25
N GLY A 14 7.40 27.93 -15.38
CA GLY A 14 6.03 27.69 -15.85
C GLY A 14 4.96 27.74 -14.77
N PHE A 15 3.89 28.50 -15.00
CA PHE A 15 2.68 28.53 -14.17
C PHE A 15 2.04 27.14 -13.97
N ALA A 16 2.19 26.25 -14.94
CA ALA A 16 1.76 24.85 -14.87
C ALA A 16 2.50 24.08 -13.77
N LEU A 17 3.80 24.30 -13.62
CA LEU A 17 4.62 23.62 -12.60
C LEU A 17 4.22 24.02 -11.18
N LEU A 18 3.90 25.30 -10.95
CA LEU A 18 3.42 25.79 -9.65
C LEU A 18 2.07 25.16 -9.29
N ARG A 19 1.15 25.08 -10.24
CA ARG A 19 -0.15 24.43 -10.05
C ARG A 19 -0.01 22.95 -9.69
N ASP A 20 0.87 22.23 -10.36
CA ASP A 20 1.12 20.82 -10.10
C ASP A 20 1.83 20.63 -8.76
N ALA A 21 2.75 21.51 -8.39
CA ALA A 21 3.38 21.49 -7.07
C ALA A 21 2.35 21.67 -5.96
N LEU A 22 1.43 22.63 -6.07
CA LEU A 22 0.37 22.86 -5.08
C LEU A 22 -0.59 21.67 -4.98
N ARG A 23 -0.96 21.06 -6.11
CA ARG A 23 -1.78 19.84 -6.14
C ARG A 23 -1.08 18.68 -5.46
N ILE A 24 0.21 18.52 -5.70
CA ILE A 24 1.02 17.46 -5.09
C ILE A 24 1.16 17.72 -3.58
N GLU A 25 1.41 18.95 -3.14
CA GLU A 25 1.46 19.30 -1.72
C GLU A 25 0.17 18.97 -0.98
N SER A 26 -0.99 19.25 -1.58
CA SER A 26 -2.28 18.95 -0.98
C SER A 26 -2.53 17.45 -0.74
N SER A 27 -1.76 16.58 -1.39
CA SER A 27 -1.84 15.11 -1.26
C SER A 27 -0.87 14.52 -0.23
N ILE A 28 -0.04 15.35 0.43
CA ILE A 28 0.94 14.92 1.42
C ILE A 28 0.27 14.78 2.79
N ASN A 29 0.61 13.72 3.52
CA ASN A 29 0.29 13.65 4.94
C ASN A 29 1.19 14.63 5.71
N MET A 30 0.61 15.75 6.14
CA MET A 30 1.33 16.83 6.80
C MET A 30 1.82 16.48 8.21
N ASP A 31 1.22 15.49 8.87
CA ASP A 31 1.61 15.05 10.22
C ASP A 31 2.73 14.01 10.19
N ALA A 32 3.00 13.43 9.01
CA ALA A 32 4.07 12.45 8.87
C ALA A 32 5.47 13.06 9.00
N SER A 33 6.44 12.23 9.44
CA SER A 33 7.85 12.62 9.48
C SER A 33 8.41 12.84 8.07
N PRO A 34 9.19 13.91 7.84
CA PRO A 34 9.81 14.17 6.54
C PRO A 34 10.99 13.23 6.19
N GLY A 35 11.36 12.33 7.09
CA GLY A 35 12.48 11.41 6.88
C GLY A 35 13.87 12.06 6.96
N VAL A 36 14.90 11.25 6.76
CA VAL A 36 16.31 11.70 6.77
C VAL A 36 16.67 12.25 5.40
N PRO A 37 17.42 13.39 5.34
CA PRO A 37 17.97 14.19 6.46
C PRO A 37 17.00 15.27 6.98
N TRP A 38 15.87 15.45 6.39
CA TRP A 38 14.95 16.59 6.57
C TRP A 38 14.37 16.70 7.99
N MET A 39 14.27 15.58 8.70
CA MET A 39 13.78 15.56 10.09
C MET A 39 14.62 16.38 11.07
N SER A 40 15.86 16.74 10.70
CA SER A 40 16.70 17.65 11.48
C SER A 40 16.25 19.11 11.40
N LEU A 41 15.45 19.47 10.40
CA LEU A 41 14.91 20.81 10.17
C LEU A 41 13.43 20.93 10.60
N GLY A 42 12.73 19.82 10.79
CA GLY A 42 11.34 19.77 11.24
C GLY A 42 10.89 18.36 11.55
N ASN A 43 10.13 18.19 12.61
CA ASN A 43 9.65 16.88 13.06
C ASN A 43 8.46 16.33 12.25
N SER A 44 7.79 17.18 11.49
CA SER A 44 6.69 16.80 10.59
C SER A 44 6.80 17.50 9.23
N ASN A 45 6.11 16.97 8.24
CA ASN A 45 6.02 17.59 6.90
C ASN A 45 5.44 19.00 6.98
N SER A 46 4.45 19.24 7.86
CA SER A 46 3.85 20.56 8.07
C SER A 46 4.90 21.58 8.53
N VAL A 47 5.68 21.26 9.55
CA VAL A 47 6.74 22.14 10.07
C VAL A 47 7.81 22.38 9.01
N LEU A 48 8.26 21.33 8.32
CA LEU A 48 9.26 21.45 7.28
C LEU A 48 8.77 22.33 6.11
N MET A 49 7.58 22.06 5.59
CA MET A 49 7.04 22.78 4.42
C MET A 49 6.72 24.24 4.74
N SER A 50 6.21 24.54 5.93
CA SER A 50 5.93 25.92 6.34
C SER A 50 7.20 26.78 6.48
N SER A 51 8.30 26.19 6.94
CA SER A 51 9.55 26.90 7.21
C SER A 51 10.56 26.86 6.07
N TYR A 52 10.60 25.74 5.35
CA TYR A 52 11.63 25.42 4.35
C TYR A 52 11.09 24.89 3.02
N GLY A 53 9.78 25.02 2.75
CA GLY A 53 9.13 24.46 1.55
C GLY A 53 9.81 24.86 0.25
N GLY A 54 10.27 26.12 0.12
CA GLY A 54 11.02 26.58 -1.05
C GLY A 54 12.34 25.84 -1.24
N ILE A 55 13.06 25.51 -0.17
CA ILE A 55 14.31 24.72 -0.23
C ILE A 55 14.00 23.28 -0.62
N VAL A 56 12.97 22.68 -0.02
CA VAL A 56 12.54 21.32 -0.36
C VAL A 56 12.21 21.21 -1.85
N TRP A 57 11.37 22.13 -2.38
CA TRP A 57 11.03 22.14 -3.80
C TRP A 57 12.23 22.39 -4.71
N HIS A 58 13.15 23.27 -4.30
CA HIS A 58 14.39 23.46 -5.04
C HIS A 58 15.19 22.16 -5.16
N CYS A 59 15.33 21.43 -4.06
CA CYS A 59 16.01 20.12 -4.07
C CYS A 59 15.26 19.10 -4.94
N VAL A 60 13.93 19.02 -4.85
CA VAL A 60 13.09 18.14 -5.69
C VAL A 60 13.34 18.42 -7.17
N MET A 61 13.30 19.69 -7.59
CA MET A 61 13.47 20.06 -9.00
C MET A 61 14.89 19.75 -9.52
N ARG A 62 15.91 20.01 -8.70
CA ARG A 62 17.29 19.63 -9.04
C ARG A 62 17.45 18.11 -9.18
N ARG A 63 16.84 17.35 -8.26
CA ARG A 63 16.87 15.88 -8.27
C ARG A 63 16.16 15.33 -9.51
N LEU A 64 14.96 15.81 -9.82
CA LEU A 64 14.23 15.43 -11.04
C LEU A 64 15.04 15.71 -12.30
N LYS A 65 15.65 16.90 -12.40
CA LYS A 65 16.51 17.25 -13.53
C LYS A 65 17.69 16.30 -13.65
N ALA A 66 18.35 15.97 -12.53
CA ALA A 66 19.46 15.03 -12.51
C ALA A 66 19.00 13.63 -12.93
N LEU A 67 17.87 13.14 -12.41
CA LEU A 67 17.27 11.85 -12.79
C LEU A 67 16.94 11.77 -14.30
N CYS A 68 16.58 12.89 -14.93
CA CYS A 68 16.32 12.94 -16.38
C CYS A 68 17.59 12.84 -17.24
N THR A 69 18.77 13.19 -16.71
CA THR A 69 19.97 13.41 -17.49
C THR A 69 21.15 12.49 -17.13
N CYS A 70 21.24 12.04 -15.88
CA CYS A 70 22.29 11.13 -15.42
C CYS A 70 22.04 9.70 -15.92
N ASP A 71 23.12 8.91 -15.90
CA ASP A 71 23.04 7.45 -15.93
C ASP A 71 23.40 6.92 -14.54
N CYS A 72 22.42 6.27 -13.89
CA CYS A 72 22.57 5.74 -12.54
C CYS A 72 22.90 4.23 -12.53
N SER A 73 23.00 3.58 -13.70
CA SER A 73 23.07 2.11 -13.81
C SER A 73 24.23 1.49 -13.05
N GLU A 74 25.40 2.15 -13.05
CA GLU A 74 26.62 1.66 -12.43
C GLU A 74 26.94 2.32 -11.06
N MET A 75 26.09 3.25 -10.59
CA MET A 75 26.34 3.97 -9.34
C MET A 75 26.04 3.09 -8.11
N THR A 76 26.91 3.14 -7.13
CA THR A 76 26.67 2.52 -5.82
C THR A 76 25.65 3.32 -5.00
N ALA A 77 25.11 2.73 -3.93
CA ALA A 77 24.17 3.41 -3.04
C ALA A 77 24.75 4.72 -2.47
N GLU A 78 26.01 4.71 -2.08
CA GLU A 78 26.71 5.89 -1.54
C GLU A 78 26.93 6.96 -2.59
N GLU A 79 27.24 6.57 -3.84
CA GLU A 79 27.41 7.52 -4.95
C GLU A 79 26.09 8.19 -5.31
N LEU A 80 24.97 7.43 -5.32
CA LEU A 80 23.63 7.98 -5.55
C LEU A 80 23.27 9.05 -4.48
N VAL A 81 23.55 8.77 -3.20
CA VAL A 81 23.30 9.73 -2.12
C VAL A 81 24.24 10.94 -2.25
N LYS A 82 25.53 10.74 -2.48
CA LYS A 82 26.52 11.83 -2.66
C LYS A 82 26.20 12.73 -3.84
N ALA A 83 25.66 12.16 -4.93
CA ALA A 83 25.21 12.91 -6.10
C ALA A 83 23.86 13.64 -5.88
N GLY A 84 23.21 13.46 -4.72
CA GLY A 84 21.91 14.08 -4.41
C GLY A 84 20.73 13.50 -5.19
N LEU A 85 20.86 12.30 -5.73
CA LEU A 85 19.82 11.62 -6.51
C LEU A 85 18.78 10.94 -5.62
N VAL A 86 19.14 10.60 -4.39
CA VAL A 86 18.29 9.97 -3.38
C VAL A 86 18.78 10.34 -1.98
N ASP A 87 17.86 10.36 -1.02
CA ASP A 87 18.19 10.47 0.40
C ASP A 87 18.29 9.09 1.05
N PRO A 88 19.00 8.96 2.20
CA PRO A 88 19.00 7.73 2.97
C PRO A 88 17.59 7.34 3.43
N ILE A 89 17.31 6.04 3.46
CA ILE A 89 16.04 5.47 3.91
C ILE A 89 16.11 5.24 5.43
N ARG A 90 15.26 5.91 6.20
CA ARG A 90 15.17 5.68 7.64
C ARG A 90 14.41 4.39 7.93
N VAL A 91 15.00 3.52 8.75
CA VAL A 91 14.36 2.29 9.20
C VAL A 91 14.03 2.37 10.69
N PHE A 92 12.81 1.97 11.04
CA PHE A 92 12.36 1.86 12.43
C PHE A 92 11.27 0.77 12.57
N ILE A 93 11.07 0.30 13.80
CA ILE A 93 10.04 -0.69 14.11
C ILE A 93 8.67 -0.02 14.04
N LYS A 94 7.73 -0.66 13.34
CA LYS A 94 6.34 -0.20 13.26
C LYS A 94 5.68 -0.26 14.63
N ASN A 95 5.14 0.86 15.08
CA ASN A 95 4.39 0.92 16.33
C ASN A 95 2.99 0.30 16.13
N GLU A 96 2.91 -1.01 16.27
CA GLU A 96 1.66 -1.78 16.17
C GLU A 96 1.73 -3.03 17.04
N PRO A 97 0.57 -3.64 17.39
CA PRO A 97 0.54 -4.91 18.11
C PRO A 97 1.25 -6.01 17.33
N HIS A 98 2.13 -6.74 18.00
CA HIS A 98 2.79 -7.93 17.48
C HIS A 98 2.37 -9.15 18.32
N SER A 99 2.26 -10.32 17.70
CA SER A 99 2.03 -11.57 18.45
C SER A 99 3.24 -11.93 19.31
N ASP A 100 3.00 -12.59 20.44
CA ASP A 100 4.06 -13.04 21.36
C ASP A 100 5.14 -13.84 20.66
N LYS A 101 4.77 -14.66 19.68
CA LYS A 101 5.71 -15.41 18.84
C LYS A 101 6.65 -14.47 18.08
N LYS A 102 6.13 -13.40 17.46
CA LYS A 102 6.96 -12.42 16.72
C LYS A 102 7.87 -11.63 17.65
N LEU A 103 7.38 -11.29 18.87
CA LEU A 103 8.19 -10.62 19.88
C LEU A 103 9.34 -11.52 20.35
N THR A 104 9.06 -12.79 20.65
CA THR A 104 10.06 -13.75 21.12
C THR A 104 11.11 -14.07 20.05
N GLU A 105 10.70 -14.15 18.78
CA GLU A 105 11.59 -14.45 17.65
C GLU A 105 12.31 -13.18 17.11
N GLY A 106 12.03 -11.99 17.65
CA GLY A 106 12.58 -10.72 17.16
C GLY A 106 12.14 -10.34 15.75
N ARG A 107 11.06 -10.93 15.23
CA ARG A 107 10.53 -10.69 13.88
C ARG A 107 9.53 -9.54 13.88
N LEU A 108 10.03 -8.34 14.15
CA LEU A 108 9.22 -7.13 14.18
C LEU A 108 9.03 -6.55 12.78
N ARG A 109 7.88 -5.94 12.54
CA ARG A 109 7.61 -5.27 11.27
C ARG A 109 8.38 -3.96 11.21
N LEU A 110 9.17 -3.80 10.17
CA LEU A 110 9.95 -2.59 9.92
C LEU A 110 9.22 -1.64 8.98
N ILE A 111 9.41 -0.34 9.21
CA ILE A 111 9.03 0.72 8.27
C ILE A 111 10.31 1.25 7.64
N MET A 112 10.33 1.31 6.32
CA MET A 112 11.37 1.94 5.52
C MET A 112 10.86 3.32 5.06
N SER A 113 11.12 4.35 5.86
CA SER A 113 10.63 5.71 5.59
C SER A 113 11.48 6.39 4.53
N VAL A 114 10.87 6.67 3.41
CA VAL A 114 11.44 7.45 2.30
C VAL A 114 11.30 8.94 2.60
N SER A 115 12.30 9.74 2.30
CA SER A 115 12.29 11.18 2.57
C SER A 115 11.17 11.92 1.83
N LEU A 116 10.73 13.06 2.38
CA LEU A 116 9.73 13.91 1.74
C LEU A 116 10.17 14.35 0.33
N ALA A 117 11.45 14.72 0.15
CA ALA A 117 11.96 15.14 -1.15
C ALA A 117 11.87 14.00 -2.20
N ASP A 118 12.17 12.76 -1.80
CA ASP A 118 12.05 11.59 -2.66
C ASP A 118 10.58 11.26 -2.96
N GLN A 119 9.71 11.32 -1.96
CA GLN A 119 8.27 11.12 -2.16
C GLN A 119 7.67 12.18 -3.10
N LEU A 120 8.11 13.42 -3.01
CA LEU A 120 7.70 14.49 -3.93
C LEU A 120 8.18 14.22 -5.36
N CYS A 121 9.42 13.74 -5.54
CA CYS A 121 9.91 13.29 -6.85
C CYS A 121 9.03 12.19 -7.43
N GLU A 122 8.71 11.17 -6.64
CA GLU A 122 7.84 10.06 -7.08
C GLU A 122 6.42 10.53 -7.43
N ARG A 123 5.86 11.46 -6.65
CA ARG A 123 4.55 12.06 -6.94
C ARG A 123 4.57 12.86 -8.23
N CYS A 124 5.62 13.64 -8.49
CA CYS A 124 5.79 14.34 -9.76
C CYS A 124 5.82 13.37 -10.96
N LEU A 125 6.47 12.22 -10.79
CA LEU A 125 6.60 11.22 -11.85
C LEU A 125 5.35 10.35 -12.05
N CYS A 126 4.60 10.04 -10.98
CA CYS A 126 3.67 8.92 -10.99
C CYS A 126 2.23 9.27 -10.59
N SER A 127 1.95 10.46 -10.02
CA SER A 127 0.62 10.76 -9.45
C SER A 127 -0.51 10.67 -10.46
N GLU A 128 -0.31 11.08 -11.71
CA GLU A 128 -1.33 11.01 -12.76
C GLU A 128 -1.69 9.56 -13.08
N LEU A 129 -0.68 8.71 -13.26
CA LEU A 129 -0.90 7.29 -13.54
C LEU A 129 -1.57 6.59 -12.35
N ASN A 130 -1.09 6.86 -11.13
CA ASN A 130 -1.68 6.28 -9.92
C ASN A 130 -3.15 6.72 -9.75
N SER A 131 -3.47 7.99 -10.01
CA SER A 131 -4.86 8.48 -9.97
C SER A 131 -5.74 7.79 -11.02
N HIS A 132 -5.20 7.55 -12.21
CA HIS A 132 -5.89 6.82 -13.26
C HIS A 132 -6.13 5.34 -12.88
N GLU A 133 -5.15 4.68 -12.29
CA GLU A 133 -5.28 3.30 -11.78
C GLU A 133 -6.36 3.21 -10.69
N ILE A 134 -6.36 4.14 -9.73
CA ILE A 134 -7.37 4.20 -8.66
C ILE A 134 -8.78 4.40 -9.24
N ALA A 135 -8.94 5.31 -10.20
CA ALA A 135 -10.23 5.59 -10.82
C ALA A 135 -10.78 4.40 -11.65
N ASN A 136 -9.88 3.59 -12.21
CA ASN A 136 -10.21 2.46 -13.07
C ASN A 136 -9.97 1.08 -12.41
N PHE A 137 -9.90 1.02 -11.08
CA PHE A 137 -9.58 -0.20 -10.34
C PHE A 137 -10.44 -1.41 -10.76
N HIS A 138 -11.71 -1.19 -11.13
CA HIS A 138 -12.66 -2.23 -11.51
C HIS A 138 -12.34 -2.89 -12.87
N ARG A 139 -11.52 -2.22 -13.70
CA ARG A 139 -11.10 -2.71 -15.03
C ARG A 139 -9.66 -3.24 -15.04
N LEU A 140 -8.90 -2.96 -13.99
CA LEU A 140 -7.51 -3.33 -13.88
C LEU A 140 -7.34 -4.52 -12.93
N PRO A 141 -6.33 -5.36 -13.11
CA PRO A 141 -6.05 -6.45 -12.17
C PRO A 141 -5.52 -5.93 -10.82
N VAL A 142 -5.11 -4.66 -10.74
CA VAL A 142 -4.55 -4.01 -9.54
C VAL A 142 -5.57 -3.12 -8.87
N LYS A 143 -5.57 -3.10 -7.52
CA LYS A 143 -6.58 -2.42 -6.69
C LYS A 143 -6.02 -1.36 -5.73
N PRO A 144 -4.88 -0.69 -6.00
CA PRO A 144 -4.33 0.26 -5.05
C PRO A 144 -5.29 1.42 -4.79
N GLY A 145 -5.53 1.76 -3.51
CA GLY A 145 -6.33 2.92 -3.12
C GLY A 145 -7.82 2.85 -3.48
N MET A 146 -8.34 1.68 -3.80
CA MET A 146 -9.76 1.54 -4.16
C MET A 146 -10.72 1.94 -3.01
N GLY A 147 -10.30 1.69 -1.74
CA GLY A 147 -11.17 1.88 -0.57
C GLY A 147 -12.28 0.82 -0.48
N PHE A 148 -13.08 0.92 0.58
CA PHE A 148 -14.14 -0.05 0.90
C PHE A 148 -15.53 0.61 1.01
N SER A 149 -15.87 1.58 0.12
CA SER A 149 -17.26 2.04 0.03
C SER A 149 -18.16 0.94 -0.55
N SER A 150 -19.42 0.90 -0.14
CA SER A 150 -20.37 -0.13 -0.56
C SER A 150 -20.45 -0.29 -2.09
N GLU A 151 -20.42 0.82 -2.83
CA GLU A 151 -20.40 0.81 -4.30
C GLU A 151 -19.16 0.12 -4.86
N LYS A 152 -17.98 0.43 -4.29
CA LYS A 152 -16.69 -0.14 -4.74
C LYS A 152 -16.56 -1.61 -4.36
N ILE A 153 -17.10 -2.00 -3.19
CA ILE A 153 -17.18 -3.40 -2.76
C ILE A 153 -18.02 -4.19 -3.75
N ASP A 154 -19.22 -3.73 -4.07
CA ASP A 154 -20.09 -4.41 -5.03
C ASP A 154 -19.43 -4.52 -6.42
N LEU A 155 -18.82 -3.43 -6.88
CA LEU A 155 -18.16 -3.38 -8.19
C LEU A 155 -16.97 -4.33 -8.29
N LEU A 156 -16.15 -4.44 -7.24
CA LEU A 156 -15.05 -5.40 -7.20
C LEU A 156 -15.56 -6.82 -7.01
N GLY A 157 -16.52 -7.02 -6.10
CA GLY A 157 -17.12 -8.33 -5.86
C GLY A 157 -17.67 -8.98 -7.11
N ARG A 158 -18.38 -8.19 -7.94
CA ARG A 158 -18.84 -8.68 -9.25
C ARG A 158 -17.70 -9.09 -10.19
N SER A 159 -16.51 -8.57 -10.04
CA SER A 159 -15.35 -9.04 -10.82
C SER A 159 -14.91 -10.45 -10.41
N PHE A 160 -15.20 -10.87 -9.17
CA PHE A 160 -14.94 -12.22 -8.69
C PHE A 160 -15.89 -13.27 -9.29
N ASP A 161 -17.09 -12.87 -9.75
CA ASP A 161 -18.02 -13.78 -10.45
C ASP A 161 -17.44 -14.34 -11.76
N GLN A 162 -16.33 -13.80 -12.25
CA GLN A 162 -15.64 -14.27 -13.48
C GLN A 162 -14.64 -15.40 -13.22
N PHE A 163 -14.36 -15.73 -11.97
CA PHE A 163 -13.41 -16.76 -11.60
C PHE A 163 -14.16 -18.08 -11.38
N ASP A 164 -13.64 -19.16 -11.95
CA ASP A 164 -14.16 -20.51 -11.70
C ASP A 164 -13.75 -21.00 -10.30
N GLU A 165 -12.56 -20.63 -9.87
CA GLU A 165 -12.02 -20.85 -8.52
C GLU A 165 -11.32 -19.58 -8.04
N LEU A 166 -11.48 -19.25 -6.77
CA LEU A 166 -10.86 -18.08 -6.13
C LEU A 166 -9.85 -18.57 -5.09
N VAL A 167 -8.58 -18.38 -5.38
CA VAL A 167 -7.48 -18.71 -4.48
C VAL A 167 -6.89 -17.43 -3.92
N SER A 168 -7.00 -17.24 -2.61
CA SER A 168 -6.28 -16.18 -1.90
C SER A 168 -4.90 -16.65 -1.52
N SER A 169 -3.87 -15.85 -1.74
CA SER A 169 -2.49 -16.24 -1.43
C SER A 169 -1.68 -15.13 -0.79
N ASP A 170 -0.88 -15.49 0.23
CA ASP A 170 0.05 -14.62 0.97
C ASP A 170 1.49 -15.06 0.74
N VAL A 171 2.35 -14.11 0.36
CA VAL A 171 3.78 -14.34 0.11
C VAL A 171 4.59 -14.06 1.36
N SER A 172 5.57 -14.90 1.64
CA SER A 172 6.45 -14.75 2.78
C SER A 172 7.44 -13.59 2.56
N GLY A 173 7.31 -12.54 3.37
CA GLY A 173 8.26 -11.42 3.38
C GLY A 173 8.33 -10.66 2.06
N TRP A 174 7.20 -10.35 1.45
CA TRP A 174 7.07 -9.74 0.13
C TRP A 174 8.07 -8.61 -0.14
N ASP A 175 8.09 -7.57 0.69
CA ASP A 175 8.97 -6.41 0.46
C ASP A 175 10.46 -6.81 0.36
N TRP A 176 10.87 -7.83 1.11
CA TRP A 176 12.24 -8.35 1.10
C TRP A 176 12.57 -9.20 -0.12
N SER A 177 11.57 -9.80 -0.74
CA SER A 177 11.73 -10.68 -1.90
C SER A 177 11.71 -9.94 -3.24
N VAL A 178 11.25 -8.68 -3.27
CA VAL A 178 11.20 -7.89 -4.50
C VAL A 178 12.61 -7.61 -5.03
N SER A 179 12.87 -8.04 -6.25
CA SER A 179 14.16 -7.91 -6.94
C SER A 179 14.33 -6.55 -7.62
N ALA A 180 15.56 -6.25 -8.04
CA ALA A 180 15.87 -5.07 -8.85
C ALA A 180 15.14 -5.09 -10.20
N ASP A 181 15.05 -6.27 -10.82
CA ASP A 181 14.39 -6.43 -12.12
C ASP A 181 12.89 -6.15 -12.03
N GLU A 182 12.26 -6.51 -10.90
CA GLU A 182 10.84 -6.21 -10.66
C GLU A 182 10.59 -4.73 -10.40
N LEU A 183 11.46 -4.06 -9.66
CA LEU A 183 11.40 -2.59 -9.54
C LEU A 183 11.58 -1.90 -10.90
N ARG A 184 12.49 -2.43 -11.73
CA ARG A 184 12.68 -1.97 -13.10
C ARG A 184 11.46 -2.27 -13.98
N PHE A 185 10.84 -3.44 -13.81
CA PHE A 185 9.59 -3.80 -14.52
C PHE A 185 8.49 -2.77 -14.24
N ASP A 186 8.26 -2.38 -12.97
CA ASP A 186 7.26 -1.35 -12.65
C ASP A 186 7.59 0.00 -13.33
N ALA A 187 8.87 0.40 -13.35
CA ALA A 187 9.30 1.61 -14.06
C ALA A 187 9.04 1.52 -15.58
N LEU A 188 9.40 0.40 -16.24
CA LEU A 188 9.16 0.18 -17.65
C LEU A 188 7.66 0.15 -17.99
N ARG A 189 6.85 -0.48 -17.17
CA ARG A 189 5.39 -0.47 -17.30
C ARG A 189 4.85 0.97 -17.29
N ARG A 190 5.34 1.81 -16.37
CA ARG A 190 4.96 3.23 -16.29
C ARG A 190 5.40 4.01 -17.51
N VAL A 191 6.58 3.73 -18.05
CA VAL A 191 7.07 4.31 -19.30
C VAL A 191 6.15 3.93 -20.46
N ALA A 192 5.77 2.65 -20.57
CA ALA A 192 4.85 2.17 -21.60
C ALA A 192 3.46 2.81 -21.45
N ALA A 193 2.92 2.91 -20.22
CA ALA A 193 1.64 3.56 -19.96
C ALA A 193 1.67 5.08 -20.31
N ALA A 194 2.82 5.74 -20.17
CA ALA A 194 3.00 7.12 -20.59
C ALA A 194 3.11 7.30 -22.10
N GLY A 195 3.29 6.22 -22.87
CA GLY A 195 3.43 6.26 -24.32
C GLY A 195 4.72 6.95 -24.81
N VAL A 196 5.79 6.91 -24.01
CA VAL A 196 7.08 7.49 -24.34
C VAL A 196 8.14 6.43 -24.56
N GLU A 197 9.15 6.76 -25.36
CA GLU A 197 10.30 5.87 -25.57
C GLU A 197 11.26 5.89 -24.38
N THR A 198 12.07 4.84 -24.22
CA THR A 198 13.00 4.68 -23.09
C THR A 198 14.11 5.73 -23.05
N ASN A 199 14.45 6.37 -24.19
CA ASN A 199 15.40 7.48 -24.26
C ASN A 199 14.81 8.84 -23.84
N HIS A 200 13.49 8.92 -23.68
CA HIS A 200 12.80 10.14 -23.27
C HIS A 200 13.22 10.52 -21.84
N PRO A 201 13.40 11.83 -21.52
CA PRO A 201 13.83 12.27 -20.19
C PRO A 201 12.94 11.76 -19.04
N PHE A 202 11.62 11.69 -19.24
CA PHE A 202 10.68 11.13 -18.29
C PHE A 202 10.94 9.65 -18.02
N ALA A 203 11.19 8.86 -19.08
CA ALA A 203 11.52 7.44 -18.96
C ALA A 203 12.84 7.25 -18.20
N LYS A 204 13.85 8.05 -18.52
CA LYS A 204 15.14 8.04 -17.80
C LYS A 204 14.94 8.34 -16.31
N ALA A 205 14.12 9.35 -15.96
CA ALA A 205 13.85 9.67 -14.57
C ALA A 205 13.17 8.51 -13.81
N LEU A 206 12.20 7.82 -14.40
CA LEU A 206 11.56 6.64 -13.82
C LEU A 206 12.54 5.48 -13.62
N LEU A 207 13.33 5.16 -14.65
CA LEU A 207 14.31 4.08 -14.60
C LEU A 207 15.41 4.37 -13.57
N ASN A 208 15.95 5.59 -13.56
CA ASN A 208 16.94 6.01 -12.56
C ASN A 208 16.35 6.03 -11.14
N ARG A 209 15.07 6.40 -10.99
CA ARG A 209 14.41 6.32 -9.69
C ARG A 209 14.28 4.87 -9.21
N ALA A 210 14.00 3.92 -10.09
CA ALA A 210 14.00 2.49 -9.75
C ALA A 210 15.39 2.02 -9.27
N VAL A 211 16.47 2.47 -9.91
CA VAL A 211 17.85 2.20 -9.44
C VAL A 211 18.06 2.79 -8.04
N CYS A 212 17.66 4.05 -7.81
CA CYS A 212 17.77 4.71 -6.49
C CYS A 212 17.01 3.96 -5.38
N LEU A 213 15.84 3.40 -5.69
CA LEU A 213 15.08 2.58 -4.73
C LEU A 213 15.73 1.21 -4.52
N SER A 214 16.26 0.62 -5.58
CA SER A 214 16.93 -0.69 -5.54
C SER A 214 18.23 -0.64 -4.73
N ARG A 215 18.98 0.45 -4.82
CA ARG A 215 20.29 0.68 -4.15
C ARG A 215 20.17 1.79 -3.13
N SER A 216 19.93 1.44 -1.87
CA SER A 216 19.65 2.42 -0.84
C SER A 216 20.70 2.42 0.26
N VAL A 217 20.95 3.61 0.83
CA VAL A 217 21.61 3.75 2.13
C VAL A 217 20.53 3.74 3.20
N ILE A 218 20.67 2.83 4.16
CA ILE A 218 19.75 2.67 5.29
C ILE A 218 20.28 3.46 6.49
N ALA A 219 19.41 4.30 7.06
CA ALA A 219 19.71 5.11 8.23
C ALA A 219 18.97 4.56 9.45
N PHE A 220 19.71 4.21 10.50
CA PHE A 220 19.17 3.75 11.78
C PHE A 220 19.00 4.89 12.77
N SER A 221 18.21 4.66 13.83
CA SER A 221 17.90 5.69 14.83
C SER A 221 19.10 6.11 15.69
N ASP A 222 20.16 5.31 15.75
CA ASP A 222 21.42 5.61 16.42
C ASP A 222 22.40 6.43 15.56
N GLY A 223 22.02 6.78 14.33
CA GLY A 223 22.83 7.51 13.37
C GLY A 223 23.69 6.62 12.47
N THR A 224 23.67 5.30 12.65
CA THR A 224 24.37 4.35 11.78
C THR A 224 23.81 4.40 10.36
N LEU A 225 24.70 4.46 9.37
CA LEU A 225 24.37 4.37 7.95
C LEU A 225 24.95 3.10 7.36
N LEU A 226 24.13 2.29 6.71
CA LEU A 226 24.55 1.07 6.01
C LEU A 226 24.13 1.13 4.55
N ALA A 227 25.08 0.92 3.65
CA ALA A 227 24.76 0.75 2.24
C ALA A 227 24.19 -0.65 1.98
N GLN A 228 23.14 -0.73 1.22
CA GLN A 228 22.55 -1.99 0.78
C GLN A 228 23.54 -2.70 -0.14
N ARG A 229 23.81 -3.98 0.17
CA ARG A 229 24.80 -4.78 -0.56
C ARG A 229 24.25 -5.41 -1.83
N TYR A 230 22.97 -5.79 -1.80
CA TYR A 230 22.28 -6.43 -2.92
C TYR A 230 21.15 -5.53 -3.41
N ASP A 231 21.02 -5.43 -4.72
CA ASP A 231 19.97 -4.64 -5.35
C ASP A 231 18.59 -5.25 -5.12
N GLY A 232 17.56 -4.40 -5.05
CA GLY A 232 16.17 -4.82 -4.82
C GLY A 232 15.61 -4.34 -3.50
N VAL A 233 14.70 -5.09 -2.90
CA VAL A 233 13.92 -4.80 -1.70
C VAL A 233 12.99 -3.61 -1.89
N GLN A 234 11.69 -3.84 -1.82
CA GLN A 234 10.69 -2.77 -1.86
C GLN A 234 10.78 -1.89 -0.60
N LYS A 235 10.83 -0.59 -0.81
CA LYS A 235 10.84 0.39 0.29
C LYS A 235 9.38 0.72 0.66
N SER A 236 8.90 0.19 1.78
CA SER A 236 7.50 0.31 2.22
C SER A 236 6.97 1.74 2.30
N GLY A 237 7.84 2.73 2.48
CA GLY A 237 7.49 4.15 2.51
C GLY A 237 7.58 4.89 1.18
N SER A 238 7.89 4.21 0.06
CA SER A 238 7.81 4.79 -1.28
C SER A 238 6.36 5.15 -1.62
N TYR A 239 6.16 6.25 -2.32
CA TYR A 239 4.83 6.67 -2.80
C TYR A 239 4.17 5.61 -3.71
N ASN A 240 4.98 4.89 -4.45
CA ASN A 240 4.51 3.89 -5.41
C ASN A 240 4.37 2.47 -4.84
N THR A 241 4.63 2.26 -3.54
CA THR A 241 4.65 0.91 -2.94
C THR A 241 3.39 0.11 -3.24
N SER A 242 2.21 0.67 -3.02
CA SER A 242 0.95 -0.05 -3.26
C SER A 242 0.72 -0.37 -4.73
N SER A 243 0.89 0.60 -5.64
CA SER A 243 0.73 0.39 -7.09
C SER A 243 1.81 -0.55 -7.63
N GLY A 244 3.09 -0.32 -7.30
CA GLY A 244 4.22 -1.13 -7.76
C GLY A 244 4.10 -2.58 -7.30
N ASN A 245 3.88 -2.81 -5.99
CA ASN A 245 3.69 -4.16 -5.45
C ASN A 245 2.52 -4.88 -6.11
N SER A 246 1.38 -4.19 -6.32
CA SER A 246 0.22 -4.80 -6.98
C SER A 246 0.56 -5.29 -8.39
N TRP A 247 1.25 -4.47 -9.19
CA TRP A 247 1.62 -4.86 -10.56
C TRP A 247 2.69 -5.95 -10.60
N ILE A 248 3.68 -5.91 -9.70
CA ILE A 248 4.68 -6.96 -9.57
C ILE A 248 4.00 -8.26 -9.16
N ARG A 249 3.05 -8.21 -8.20
CA ARG A 249 2.30 -9.38 -7.74
C ARG A 249 1.45 -10.00 -8.87
N VAL A 250 0.78 -9.16 -9.67
CA VAL A 250 0.03 -9.61 -10.86
C VAL A 250 0.98 -10.28 -11.86
N ALA A 251 2.11 -9.65 -12.18
CA ALA A 251 3.08 -10.21 -13.11
C ALA A 251 3.61 -11.57 -12.62
N ALA A 252 4.00 -11.67 -11.35
CA ALA A 252 4.49 -12.92 -10.76
C ALA A 252 3.45 -14.04 -10.81
N ALA A 253 2.16 -13.74 -10.51
CA ALA A 253 1.07 -14.71 -10.61
C ALA A 253 0.85 -15.19 -12.05
N CYS A 254 0.81 -14.26 -13.02
CA CYS A 254 0.65 -14.61 -14.43
C CYS A 254 1.82 -15.44 -14.96
N PHE A 255 3.08 -15.10 -14.62
CA PHE A 255 4.24 -15.93 -14.96
C PHE A 255 4.19 -17.32 -14.30
N SER A 256 3.50 -17.43 -13.18
CA SER A 256 3.28 -18.68 -12.46
C SER A 256 2.02 -19.44 -12.88
N GLY A 257 1.37 -19.00 -13.98
CA GLY A 257 0.30 -19.75 -14.64
C GLY A 257 -1.11 -19.27 -14.36
N ALA A 258 -1.32 -18.27 -13.50
CA ALA A 258 -2.64 -17.66 -13.32
C ALA A 258 -3.08 -16.90 -14.59
N GLU A 259 -4.33 -17.07 -14.99
CA GLU A 259 -4.91 -16.36 -16.13
C GLU A 259 -5.67 -15.09 -15.68
N ARG A 260 -6.26 -15.17 -14.48
CA ARG A 260 -7.02 -14.08 -13.87
C ARG A 260 -6.44 -13.75 -12.50
N VAL A 261 -6.15 -12.49 -12.28
CA VAL A 261 -5.48 -12.02 -11.05
C VAL A 261 -6.12 -10.73 -10.55
N CYS A 262 -6.28 -10.63 -9.25
CA CYS A 262 -6.67 -9.43 -8.54
C CYS A 262 -5.70 -9.18 -7.39
N ALA A 263 -4.94 -8.07 -7.41
CA ALA A 263 -3.93 -7.80 -6.40
C ALA A 263 -4.03 -6.39 -5.81
N MET A 264 -3.76 -6.27 -4.51
CA MET A 264 -3.59 -5.01 -3.79
C MET A 264 -2.37 -5.10 -2.87
N GLY A 265 -1.25 -4.54 -3.31
CA GLY A 265 0.03 -4.80 -2.68
C GLY A 265 0.47 -6.24 -2.89
N ASP A 266 0.77 -6.94 -1.81
CA ASP A 266 1.10 -8.37 -1.76
C ASP A 266 -0.14 -9.27 -1.63
N ASP A 267 -1.27 -8.74 -1.14
CA ASP A 267 -2.54 -9.47 -1.12
C ASP A 267 -3.00 -9.79 -2.56
N CYS A 268 -3.32 -11.05 -2.82
CA CYS A 268 -3.68 -11.52 -4.15
C CYS A 268 -4.79 -12.55 -4.10
N VAL A 269 -5.68 -12.45 -5.06
CA VAL A 269 -6.67 -13.47 -5.42
C VAL A 269 -6.45 -13.82 -6.88
N ASP A 270 -6.35 -15.09 -7.19
CA ASP A 270 -6.13 -15.61 -8.54
C ASP A 270 -6.89 -16.92 -8.77
N ASP A 271 -6.84 -17.45 -9.99
CA ASP A 271 -7.49 -18.69 -10.42
C ASP A 271 -6.55 -19.93 -10.37
N GLY A 272 -5.44 -19.82 -9.64
CA GLY A 272 -4.54 -20.95 -9.42
C GLY A 272 -3.10 -20.69 -9.85
N THR A 273 -2.38 -19.94 -9.03
CA THR A 273 -0.95 -19.71 -9.19
C THR A 273 -0.15 -20.96 -8.81
N ASP A 274 0.80 -21.40 -9.65
CA ASP A 274 1.76 -22.45 -9.32
C ASP A 274 2.74 -21.98 -8.25
N THR A 275 2.63 -22.57 -7.06
CA THR A 275 3.43 -22.20 -5.89
C THR A 275 4.92 -22.49 -6.05
N VAL A 276 5.30 -23.50 -6.86
CA VAL A 276 6.70 -23.84 -7.15
C VAL A 276 7.31 -22.78 -8.04
N ARG A 277 6.58 -22.35 -9.09
CA ARG A 277 7.04 -21.26 -9.96
C ARG A 277 7.17 -19.95 -9.20
N MET A 278 6.21 -19.63 -8.31
CA MET A 278 6.31 -18.45 -7.44
C MET A 278 7.57 -18.49 -6.57
N ALA A 279 7.89 -19.65 -5.99
CA ALA A 279 9.11 -19.81 -5.19
C ALA A 279 10.38 -19.65 -6.04
N LEU A 280 10.39 -20.14 -7.29
CA LEU A 280 11.49 -19.95 -8.23
C LEU A 280 11.69 -18.49 -8.65
N LEU A 281 10.63 -17.68 -8.67
CA LEU A 281 10.71 -16.24 -8.88
C LEU A 281 11.20 -15.48 -7.63
N GLY A 282 11.39 -16.16 -6.51
CA GLY A 282 11.82 -15.56 -5.24
C GLY A 282 10.66 -15.21 -4.30
N HIS A 283 9.41 -15.56 -4.64
CA HIS A 283 8.20 -15.23 -3.89
C HIS A 283 7.51 -16.49 -3.34
N PRO A 284 8.09 -17.16 -2.33
CA PRO A 284 7.47 -18.37 -1.78
C PRO A 284 6.12 -18.05 -1.14
N ILE A 285 5.08 -18.74 -1.59
CA ILE A 285 3.74 -18.67 -1.01
C ILE A 285 3.80 -19.28 0.39
N LYS A 286 3.41 -18.48 1.38
CA LYS A 286 3.35 -18.88 2.79
C LYS A 286 2.04 -19.60 3.10
N GLU A 287 0.95 -19.07 2.57
CA GLU A 287 -0.40 -19.55 2.80
C GLU A 287 -1.22 -19.34 1.53
N SER A 288 -1.99 -20.36 1.19
CA SER A 288 -2.94 -20.31 0.08
C SER A 288 -4.26 -20.86 0.59
N THR A 289 -5.34 -20.11 0.38
CA THR A 289 -6.66 -20.42 0.93
C THR A 289 -7.71 -20.39 -0.16
N VAL A 290 -8.45 -21.48 -0.28
CA VAL A 290 -9.72 -21.55 -1.00
C VAL A 290 -10.81 -21.62 0.06
N ILE A 291 -11.72 -20.66 0.06
CA ILE A 291 -12.83 -20.67 1.00
C ILE A 291 -13.94 -21.55 0.43
N SER A 292 -14.23 -22.65 1.15
CA SER A 292 -15.37 -23.49 0.86
C SER A 292 -16.57 -23.04 1.68
N ALA A 293 -17.74 -22.96 1.05
CA ALA A 293 -19.01 -22.68 1.72
C ALA A 293 -19.33 -23.69 2.84
N SER A 294 -18.70 -24.85 2.80
CA SER A 294 -18.85 -25.91 3.82
C SER A 294 -17.82 -25.81 4.97
N ASP A 295 -16.85 -24.88 4.90
CA ASP A 295 -15.86 -24.69 5.97
C ASP A 295 -16.43 -23.78 7.07
N PRO A 296 -16.69 -24.31 8.30
CA PRO A 296 -17.25 -23.52 9.40
C PRO A 296 -16.23 -22.65 10.12
N SER A 297 -14.97 -22.57 9.68
CA SER A 297 -13.92 -21.85 10.40
C SER A 297 -14.23 -20.37 10.57
N TRP A 298 -14.91 -19.74 9.63
CA TRP A 298 -15.38 -18.35 9.73
C TRP A 298 -16.52 -18.16 10.74
N LEU A 299 -17.31 -19.22 11.03
CA LEU A 299 -18.39 -19.18 12.03
C LEU A 299 -17.83 -19.13 13.47
N ALA A 300 -16.57 -19.48 13.68
CA ALA A 300 -15.96 -19.42 15.01
C ALA A 300 -15.95 -17.99 15.59
N ASP A 301 -15.86 -16.98 14.74
CA ASP A 301 -15.95 -15.58 15.16
C ASP A 301 -17.40 -15.13 15.42
N VAL A 302 -18.40 -15.84 14.88
CA VAL A 302 -19.84 -15.59 15.10
C VAL A 302 -20.31 -16.17 16.44
N ALA A 303 -19.70 -17.28 16.89
CA ALA A 303 -20.08 -17.99 18.10
C ALA A 303 -19.70 -17.25 19.42
N LEU A 304 -19.02 -16.12 19.34
CA LEU A 304 -18.55 -15.35 20.50
C LEU A 304 -19.64 -14.51 21.19
N TRP A 305 -20.89 -14.67 20.81
CA TRP A 305 -21.98 -13.83 21.32
C TRP A 305 -22.67 -14.44 22.53
N PRO A 306 -22.58 -13.88 23.75
CA PRO A 306 -23.43 -14.26 24.87
C PRO A 306 -24.86 -13.76 24.62
N SER A 307 -25.83 -14.66 24.63
CA SER A 307 -27.25 -14.38 24.43
C SER A 307 -27.85 -13.32 25.37
N GLU A 308 -27.21 -13.08 26.50
CA GLU A 308 -27.68 -12.21 27.58
C GLU A 308 -27.37 -10.71 27.40
N LEU A 309 -26.42 -10.37 26.51
CA LEU A 309 -26.05 -8.98 26.19
C LEU A 309 -26.71 -8.48 24.87
N ARG A 310 -27.47 -9.32 24.24
CA ARG A 310 -27.92 -9.11 22.87
C ARG A 310 -28.78 -7.86 22.67
N ASP A 311 -29.75 -7.64 23.53
CA ASP A 311 -30.80 -6.64 23.28
C ASP A 311 -30.35 -5.22 23.66
N ASP A 312 -29.56 -5.07 24.72
CA ASP A 312 -29.01 -3.79 25.15
C ASP A 312 -27.95 -3.28 24.18
N VAL A 313 -27.08 -4.19 23.67
CA VAL A 313 -26.05 -3.87 22.72
C VAL A 313 -26.64 -3.56 21.35
N LEU A 314 -27.65 -4.29 20.90
CA LEU A 314 -28.37 -3.98 19.67
C LEU A 314 -29.03 -2.60 19.69
N ALA A 315 -29.59 -2.18 20.83
CA ALA A 315 -30.15 -0.84 21.00
C ALA A 315 -29.10 0.26 20.86
N VAL A 316 -27.87 0.02 21.37
CA VAL A 316 -26.74 0.94 21.18
C VAL A 316 -26.29 0.98 19.73
N LEU A 317 -26.15 -0.18 19.07
CA LEU A 317 -25.69 -0.29 17.69
C LEU A 317 -26.64 0.33 16.67
N GLN A 318 -27.95 0.27 16.91
CA GLN A 318 -28.95 0.93 16.07
C GLN A 318 -28.74 2.45 16.02
N ARG A 319 -28.21 3.07 17.08
CA ARG A 319 -27.87 4.50 17.09
C ARG A 319 -26.74 4.84 16.12
N PHE A 320 -25.87 3.87 15.80
CA PHE A 320 -24.75 4.02 14.87
C PHE A 320 -25.08 3.50 13.46
N ALA A 321 -26.37 3.25 13.16
CA ALA A 321 -26.82 2.68 11.88
C ALA A 321 -26.15 1.33 11.52
N TRP A 322 -25.73 0.57 12.55
CA TRP A 322 -25.13 -0.75 12.34
C TRP A 322 -26.13 -1.71 11.69
N LYS A 323 -25.62 -2.48 10.73
CA LYS A 323 -26.41 -3.51 10.06
C LYS A 323 -26.03 -4.88 10.65
N PRO A 324 -27.01 -5.67 11.09
CA PRO A 324 -26.72 -6.98 11.65
C PRO A 324 -26.07 -7.88 10.62
N PHE A 325 -25.11 -8.69 11.05
CA PHE A 325 -24.56 -9.75 10.23
C PHE A 325 -25.66 -10.75 9.87
N ASP A 326 -25.85 -10.96 8.59
CA ASP A 326 -26.76 -12.00 8.11
C ASP A 326 -26.01 -13.34 8.08
N ALA A 327 -26.45 -14.29 8.89
CA ALA A 327 -25.90 -15.65 8.93
C ALA A 327 -26.04 -16.40 7.58
N ALA A 328 -26.85 -15.88 6.66
CA ALA A 328 -26.95 -16.38 5.28
C ALA A 328 -25.77 -15.91 4.39
N LEU A 329 -24.95 -14.95 4.84
CA LEU A 329 -23.75 -14.53 4.11
C LEU A 329 -22.71 -15.62 4.14
N VAL A 330 -22.35 -16.11 2.98
CA VAL A 330 -21.30 -17.12 2.82
C VAL A 330 -20.06 -16.45 2.27
N PRO A 331 -18.92 -16.49 2.99
CA PRO A 331 -17.65 -16.00 2.46
C PRO A 331 -17.26 -16.77 1.18
N THR A 332 -16.82 -16.02 0.17
CA THR A 332 -16.37 -16.59 -1.10
C THR A 332 -14.86 -16.50 -1.22
N VAL A 333 -14.25 -15.40 -0.73
CA VAL A 333 -12.80 -15.19 -0.79
C VAL A 333 -12.33 -14.31 0.35
N ASP A 334 -11.07 -14.51 0.76
CA ASP A 334 -10.33 -13.65 1.67
C ASP A 334 -9.44 -12.71 0.86
N PHE A 335 -9.67 -11.40 0.98
CA PHE A 335 -8.87 -10.41 0.28
C PHE A 335 -8.75 -9.13 1.12
N CYS A 336 -7.52 -8.63 1.29
CA CYS A 336 -7.23 -7.42 2.05
C CYS A 336 -7.78 -7.44 3.49
N SER A 337 -7.57 -8.56 4.20
CA SER A 337 -8.06 -8.78 5.57
C SER A 337 -9.59 -8.72 5.72
N HIS A 338 -10.33 -8.94 4.66
CA HIS A 338 -11.79 -9.02 4.65
C HIS A 338 -12.24 -10.34 4.02
N TRP A 339 -13.29 -10.91 4.60
CA TRP A 339 -14.09 -11.90 3.90
C TRP A 339 -15.05 -11.20 2.95
N TRP A 340 -14.99 -11.56 1.68
CA TRP A 340 -15.89 -11.09 0.66
C TRP A 340 -17.05 -12.06 0.52
N CYS A 341 -18.26 -11.56 0.69
CA CYS A 341 -19.47 -12.36 0.73
C CYS A 341 -20.43 -11.88 -0.35
N LYS A 342 -21.00 -12.84 -1.10
CA LYS A 342 -22.08 -12.56 -2.03
C LYS A 342 -23.39 -12.46 -1.25
N LEU A 343 -24.17 -11.41 -1.50
CA LEU A 343 -25.48 -11.23 -0.90
C LEU A 343 -26.49 -12.20 -1.55
N PRO A 344 -27.49 -12.70 -0.79
CA PRO A 344 -28.58 -13.50 -1.34
C PRO A 344 -29.30 -12.79 -2.49
N ASP A 345 -29.93 -13.58 -3.38
CA ASP A 345 -30.77 -13.09 -4.47
C ASP A 345 -30.12 -12.08 -5.41
N ASP A 346 -28.79 -12.22 -5.64
CA ASP A 346 -27.99 -11.32 -6.49
C ASP A 346 -28.05 -9.84 -6.08
N GLN A 347 -28.28 -9.54 -4.81
CA GLN A 347 -28.30 -8.18 -4.28
C GLN A 347 -26.90 -7.52 -4.25
N GLY A 348 -25.86 -8.21 -4.71
CA GLY A 348 -24.49 -7.71 -4.81
C GLY A 348 -23.53 -8.34 -3.81
N TRP A 349 -22.49 -7.59 -3.45
CA TRP A 349 -21.40 -8.05 -2.59
C TRP A 349 -21.25 -7.18 -1.35
N THR A 350 -20.79 -7.80 -0.27
CA THR A 350 -20.38 -7.11 0.98
C THR A 350 -19.08 -7.70 1.52
N VAL A 351 -18.51 -7.05 2.51
CA VAL A 351 -17.29 -7.51 3.16
C VAL A 351 -17.44 -7.57 4.67
N VAL A 352 -16.72 -8.51 5.30
CA VAL A 352 -16.62 -8.65 6.76
C VAL A 352 -15.16 -8.53 7.17
N TYR A 353 -14.82 -7.56 8.01
CA TYR A 353 -13.46 -7.33 8.44
C TYR A 353 -12.99 -8.38 9.45
N ARG A 354 -11.82 -8.98 9.19
CA ARG A 354 -11.21 -10.04 10.02
C ARG A 354 -10.31 -9.52 11.14
N GLY A 355 -9.81 -8.31 10.99
CA GLY A 355 -8.78 -7.74 11.86
C GLY A 355 -9.31 -7.06 13.15
N TRP A 356 -10.56 -7.33 13.56
CA TRP A 356 -11.24 -6.61 14.64
C TRP A 356 -10.46 -6.59 15.97
N ARG A 357 -9.80 -7.69 16.37
CA ARG A 357 -8.99 -7.74 17.61
C ARG A 357 -7.85 -6.73 17.58
N LYS A 358 -7.18 -6.59 16.44
CA LYS A 358 -6.09 -5.63 16.26
C LYS A 358 -6.60 -4.19 16.29
N THR A 359 -7.76 -3.93 15.69
CA THR A 359 -8.38 -2.61 15.68
C THR A 359 -8.89 -2.23 17.07
N LEU A 360 -9.53 -3.15 17.79
CA LEU A 360 -9.94 -2.97 19.17
C LEU A 360 -8.75 -2.67 20.09
N PHE A 361 -7.66 -3.41 19.95
CA PHE A 361 -6.44 -3.16 20.71
C PHE A 361 -5.88 -1.75 20.43
N ARG A 362 -5.87 -1.31 19.17
CA ARG A 362 -5.43 0.04 18.82
C ARG A 362 -6.30 1.11 19.47
N LEU A 363 -7.61 0.92 19.43
CA LEU A 363 -8.56 1.82 20.08
C LEU A 363 -8.32 1.88 21.58
N ALA A 364 -8.16 0.75 22.25
CA ALA A 364 -7.88 0.66 23.69
C ALA A 364 -6.55 1.32 24.10
N CYS A 365 -5.57 1.33 23.18
CA CYS A 365 -4.25 1.94 23.39
C CYS A 365 -4.16 3.39 22.85
N ALA A 366 -5.23 3.94 22.28
CA ALA A 366 -5.24 5.30 21.76
C ALA A 366 -5.14 6.33 22.91
N VAL A 367 -4.16 7.24 22.81
CA VAL A 367 -3.86 8.26 23.85
C VAL A 367 -4.52 9.59 23.51
N SER A 368 -4.95 9.78 22.25
CA SER A 368 -5.59 10.99 21.74
C SER A 368 -6.68 10.63 20.74
N ASP A 369 -7.65 11.52 20.62
CA ASP A 369 -8.71 11.45 19.59
C ASP A 369 -9.55 10.15 19.63
N GLN A 370 -9.92 9.72 20.83
CA GLN A 370 -10.65 8.46 21.05
C GLN A 370 -11.98 8.39 20.29
N GLU A 371 -12.68 9.52 20.11
CA GLU A 371 -13.93 9.56 19.34
C GLU A 371 -13.72 9.25 17.86
N MET A 372 -12.65 9.80 17.26
CA MET A 372 -12.28 9.51 15.87
C MET A 372 -11.92 8.03 15.71
N HIS A 373 -11.09 7.50 16.60
CA HIS A 373 -10.70 6.09 16.57
C HIS A 373 -11.88 5.14 16.85
N LEU A 374 -12.84 5.54 17.67
CA LEU A 374 -14.07 4.79 17.87
C LEU A 374 -14.93 4.79 16.59
N GLY A 375 -15.05 5.94 15.92
CA GLY A 375 -15.75 6.05 14.64
C GLY A 375 -15.11 5.19 13.54
N GLU A 376 -13.78 5.22 13.43
CA GLU A 376 -13.01 4.36 12.52
C GLU A 376 -13.20 2.88 12.85
N PHE A 377 -13.17 2.52 14.13
CA PHE A 377 -13.41 1.15 14.58
C PHE A 377 -14.81 0.67 14.19
N ILE A 378 -15.85 1.42 14.51
CA ILE A 378 -17.25 1.06 14.19
C ILE A 378 -17.41 0.93 12.67
N SER A 379 -16.89 1.89 11.90
CA SER A 379 -16.96 1.86 10.44
C SER A 379 -16.24 0.66 9.84
N SER A 380 -15.07 0.29 10.37
CA SER A 380 -14.30 -0.88 9.91
C SER A 380 -14.95 -2.21 10.27
N MET A 381 -15.80 -2.21 11.31
CA MET A 381 -16.48 -3.39 11.83
C MET A 381 -17.92 -3.53 11.31
N ASP A 382 -18.35 -2.65 10.41
CA ASP A 382 -19.69 -2.74 9.80
C ASP A 382 -19.89 -4.15 9.21
N TYR A 383 -21.04 -4.74 9.48
CA TYR A 383 -21.36 -6.14 9.19
C TYR A 383 -20.55 -7.21 9.95
N SER A 384 -19.57 -6.85 10.80
CA SER A 384 -18.83 -7.87 11.55
C SER A 384 -19.69 -8.47 12.67
N PRO A 385 -19.76 -9.81 12.80
CA PRO A 385 -20.44 -10.47 13.91
C PRO A 385 -19.77 -10.19 15.26
N ALA A 386 -18.50 -9.76 15.26
CA ALA A 386 -17.76 -9.43 16.46
C ALA A 386 -18.01 -8.02 16.99
N LEU A 387 -18.62 -7.11 16.21
CA LEU A 387 -18.81 -5.71 16.60
C LEU A 387 -19.55 -5.56 17.94
N PRO A 388 -20.67 -6.24 18.19
CA PRO A 388 -21.39 -6.10 19.45
C PRO A 388 -20.60 -6.59 20.67
N HIS A 389 -19.84 -7.70 20.51
CA HIS A 389 -18.94 -8.18 21.56
C HIS A 389 -17.85 -7.15 21.88
N CYS A 390 -17.28 -6.52 20.86
CA CYS A 390 -16.26 -5.50 21.03
C CYS A 390 -16.81 -4.24 21.73
N ILE A 391 -18.03 -3.80 21.39
CA ILE A 391 -18.67 -2.64 22.05
C ILE A 391 -18.96 -2.93 23.51
N GLY A 392 -19.36 -4.15 23.85
CA GLY A 392 -19.57 -4.56 25.25
C GLY A 392 -18.29 -4.63 26.08
N MET A 393 -17.10 -4.63 25.43
CA MET A 393 -15.80 -4.61 26.10
C MET A 393 -15.24 -3.18 26.27
N LEU A 394 -15.80 -2.19 25.59
CA LEU A 394 -15.43 -0.77 25.68
C LEU A 394 -16.25 -0.06 26.78
#